data_8687d59e9a7efb9280f37f13523300a9
#
_entry.id   8687d59e9a7efb9280f37f13523300a9
#
_cell.length_a   1.000
_cell.length_b   1.000
_cell.length_c   1.000
_cell.angle_alpha   90.00
_cell.angle_beta   90.00
_cell.angle_gamma   90.00
#
_symmetry.space_group_name_H-M   'P 1'
#
loop_
_entity.id
_entity.type
_entity.pdbx_description
1 polymer ?
#
loop_
_entity_poly.entity_id
_entity_poly.type
_entity_poly.pdbx_seq_one_letter_code
_entity_poly.pdbx_strand_id
1 'polypeptide(L)'
;AMPRIVGIGHQDFEQMITSDNFYIDKTMFIKEWWENNDTVTLITRPRRFGKTLNLSMTEHFFSVKHSGRDDLFQNLSIWQEEKYRELQGTYPVIFLSFAGVKETSFPDARKSICQIIENLYNKYDFLLESDHLNEREKKAYKNVSADMDHNLAANSLNTLSDYLMRYYGKKVILLLDEYDT
;
A
#
# COMPACT_ATOMS: atom_id res chain seq x y z
N ALA A 1 -11.13 30.53 17.97
CA ALA A 1 -10.75 29.42 17.13
C ALA A 1 -10.10 28.32 17.97
N MET A 2 -10.52 27.08 17.77
CA MET A 2 -9.89 25.97 18.49
C MET A 2 -8.48 25.73 17.95
N PRO A 3 -7.50 25.53 18.80
CA PRO A 3 -6.15 25.22 18.32
C PRO A 3 -6.18 23.86 17.59
N ARG A 4 -5.42 23.80 16.49
CA ARG A 4 -5.29 22.54 15.76
C ARG A 4 -4.41 21.58 16.56
N ILE A 5 -4.84 20.34 16.61
CA ILE A 5 -4.09 19.28 17.28
C ILE A 5 -3.08 18.73 16.28
N VAL A 6 -1.83 18.56 16.72
CA VAL A 6 -0.83 17.88 15.89
C VAL A 6 -1.25 16.41 15.77
N GLY A 7 -1.34 15.91 14.53
CA GLY A 7 -1.84 14.59 14.27
C GLY A 7 -0.83 13.47 14.55
N ILE A 8 -0.30 13.41 15.75
CA ILE A 8 0.75 12.45 16.11
C ILE A 8 0.28 11.00 16.00
N GLY A 9 -0.98 10.73 16.37
CA GLY A 9 -1.55 9.39 16.32
C GLY A 9 -2.16 9.01 14.98
N HIS A 10 -2.26 9.96 14.05
CA HIS A 10 -2.87 9.71 12.75
C HIS A 10 -1.86 9.13 11.78
N GLN A 11 -2.10 7.92 11.31
CA GLN A 11 -1.26 7.26 10.32
C GLN A 11 -1.96 7.11 8.98
N ASP A 12 -3.23 7.49 8.90
CA ASP A 12 -4.02 7.50 7.68
C ASP A 12 -4.08 8.92 7.12
N PHE A 13 -3.69 9.06 5.86
CA PHE A 13 -3.60 10.37 5.20
C PHE A 13 -4.98 11.02 5.08
N GLU A 14 -6.01 10.24 4.73
CA GLU A 14 -7.35 10.80 4.60
C GLU A 14 -7.83 11.39 5.91
N GLN A 15 -7.64 10.66 7.01
CA GLN A 15 -8.01 11.17 8.33
C GLN A 15 -7.26 12.43 8.69
N MET A 16 -5.97 12.49 8.34
CA MET A 16 -5.15 13.66 8.60
C MET A 16 -5.67 14.89 7.85
N ILE A 17 -6.04 14.72 6.59
CA ILE A 17 -6.51 15.84 5.75
C ILE A 17 -7.93 16.25 6.09
N THR A 18 -8.82 15.29 6.36
CA THR A 18 -10.24 15.57 6.60
C THR A 18 -10.55 15.97 8.03
N SER A 19 -9.65 15.66 8.97
CA SER A 19 -9.79 16.11 10.35
C SER A 19 -9.20 17.52 10.51
N ASP A 20 -9.53 18.20 11.60
CA ASP A 20 -8.99 19.54 11.88
C ASP A 20 -7.60 19.46 12.54
N ASN A 21 -6.80 18.49 12.14
CA ASN A 21 -5.46 18.31 12.63
C ASN A 21 -4.45 19.09 11.79
N PHE A 22 -3.38 19.51 12.44
CA PHE A 22 -2.28 20.18 11.76
C PHE A 22 -1.54 19.18 10.87
N TYR A 23 -1.38 19.53 9.60
CA TYR A 23 -0.63 18.73 8.65
C TYR A 23 0.44 19.58 7.98
N ILE A 24 1.68 19.12 8.08
CA ILE A 24 2.80 19.73 7.35
C ILE A 24 2.84 19.09 5.97
N ASP A 25 2.69 19.89 4.92
CA ASP A 25 2.64 19.40 3.54
C ASP A 25 3.95 18.77 3.13
N LYS A 26 3.95 17.46 2.95
CA LYS A 26 5.09 16.69 2.48
C LYS A 26 4.79 15.98 1.15
N THR A 27 3.76 16.45 0.42
CA THR A 27 3.34 15.77 -0.80
C THR A 27 4.39 15.82 -1.91
N MET A 28 5.36 16.73 -1.85
CA MET A 28 6.46 16.72 -2.82
C MET A 28 7.34 15.46 -2.70
N PHE A 29 7.25 14.74 -1.59
CA PHE A 29 7.84 13.40 -1.47
C PHE A 29 7.38 12.47 -2.59
N ILE A 30 6.12 12.57 -3.00
CA ILE A 30 5.55 11.77 -4.08
C ILE A 30 6.34 11.98 -5.37
N LYS A 31 6.60 13.25 -5.72
CA LYS A 31 7.36 13.60 -6.91
C LYS A 31 8.79 13.08 -6.82
N GLU A 32 9.47 13.35 -5.71
CA GLU A 32 10.85 12.91 -5.50
C GLU A 32 10.99 11.41 -5.59
N TRP A 33 10.10 10.68 -4.94
CA TRP A 33 10.13 9.21 -4.96
C TRP A 33 9.89 8.69 -6.37
N TRP A 34 8.89 9.24 -7.07
CA TRP A 34 8.50 8.79 -8.40
C TRP A 34 9.59 9.01 -9.43
N GLU A 35 10.26 10.16 -9.37
CA GLU A 35 11.27 10.54 -10.36
C GLU A 35 12.63 9.91 -10.12
N ASN A 36 12.95 9.58 -8.87
CA ASN A 36 14.30 9.15 -8.50
C ASN A 36 14.44 7.65 -8.21
N ASN A 37 13.36 6.89 -8.33
CA ASN A 37 13.41 5.46 -8.03
C ASN A 37 13.00 4.64 -9.23
N ASP A 38 13.88 3.71 -9.62
CA ASP A 38 13.60 2.75 -10.68
C ASP A 38 12.67 1.64 -10.21
N THR A 39 12.59 1.42 -8.90
CA THR A 39 11.72 0.41 -8.30
C THR A 39 10.44 1.06 -7.84
N VAL A 40 9.34 0.30 -7.93
CA VAL A 40 8.03 0.73 -7.48
C VAL A 40 7.75 0.25 -6.06
N THR A 41 8.78 -0.17 -5.34
CA THR A 41 8.66 -0.63 -3.96
C THR A 41 9.13 0.46 -3.01
N LEU A 42 8.30 0.80 -2.05
CA LEU A 42 8.63 1.73 -0.97
C LEU A 42 8.50 1.00 0.35
N ILE A 43 9.61 0.87 1.05
CA ILE A 43 9.66 0.19 2.34
C ILE A 43 10.00 1.24 3.40
N THR A 44 9.22 1.27 4.48
CA THR A 44 9.53 2.15 5.61
C THR A 44 9.70 1.35 6.89
N ARG A 45 10.44 1.95 7.81
CA ARG A 45 10.62 1.42 9.16
C ARG A 45 9.97 2.38 10.13
N PRO A 46 9.19 1.89 11.10
CA PRO A 46 8.33 2.75 11.92
C PRO A 46 9.06 3.57 12.98
N ARG A 47 10.37 3.47 13.09
CA ARG A 47 11.15 4.22 14.08
C ARG A 47 11.14 5.72 13.88
N ARG A 48 10.77 6.18 12.67
CA ARG A 48 10.76 7.61 12.38
C ARG A 48 9.33 8.08 12.23
N PHE A 49 9.00 9.08 12.98
CA PHE A 49 7.70 9.75 12.95
C PHE A 49 7.37 10.21 11.52
N GLY A 50 6.15 9.96 11.08
CA GLY A 50 5.65 10.39 9.78
C GLY A 50 5.87 9.44 8.62
N LYS A 51 6.62 8.35 8.79
CA LYS A 51 6.87 7.41 7.68
C LYS A 51 5.63 6.62 7.28
N THR A 52 4.86 6.13 8.25
CA THR A 52 3.61 5.42 7.96
C THR A 52 2.60 6.38 7.31
N LEU A 53 2.58 7.63 7.73
CA LEU A 53 1.73 8.65 7.10
C LEU A 53 2.15 8.89 5.65
N ASN A 54 3.45 8.91 5.36
CA ASN A 54 3.95 9.06 3.99
C ASN A 54 3.55 7.88 3.10
N LEU A 55 3.54 6.66 3.64
CA LEU A 55 3.05 5.49 2.91
C LEU A 55 1.56 5.62 2.61
N SER A 56 0.78 6.00 3.61
CA SER A 56 -0.65 6.21 3.45
C SER A 56 -0.94 7.31 2.41
N MET A 57 -0.20 8.40 2.46
CA MET A 57 -0.28 9.48 1.48
C MET A 57 -0.02 8.96 0.06
N THR A 58 1.03 8.17 -0.10
CA THR A 58 1.41 7.60 -1.40
C THR A 58 0.34 6.66 -1.92
N GLU A 59 -0.23 5.83 -1.05
CA GLU A 59 -1.35 4.96 -1.42
C GLU A 59 -2.56 5.78 -1.90
N HIS A 60 -2.96 6.78 -1.14
CA HIS A 60 -4.12 7.61 -1.50
C HIS A 60 -3.89 8.37 -2.79
N PHE A 61 -2.64 8.72 -3.09
CA PHE A 61 -2.34 9.41 -4.34
C PHE A 61 -2.40 8.47 -5.54
N PHE A 62 -1.74 7.31 -5.48
CA PHE A 62 -1.58 6.47 -6.66
C PHE A 62 -2.67 5.42 -6.84
N SER A 63 -3.26 4.91 -5.76
CA SER A 63 -4.11 3.73 -5.84
C SER A 63 -5.41 3.96 -6.62
N VAL A 64 -5.72 3.03 -7.53
CA VAL A 64 -7.02 2.98 -8.22
C VAL A 64 -8.19 2.91 -7.25
N LYS A 65 -7.95 2.38 -6.04
CA LYS A 65 -8.93 2.35 -4.95
C LYS A 65 -9.39 3.76 -4.55
N HIS A 66 -8.51 4.74 -4.70
CA HIS A 66 -8.77 6.14 -4.34
C HIS A 66 -8.91 7.03 -5.57
N SER A 67 -9.28 6.46 -6.72
CA SER A 67 -9.53 7.23 -7.93
C SER A 67 -10.62 8.27 -7.68
N GLY A 68 -10.41 9.48 -8.16
CA GLY A 68 -11.37 10.57 -7.98
C GLY A 68 -11.27 11.30 -6.66
N ARG A 69 -10.29 11.00 -5.81
CA ARG A 69 -10.09 11.66 -4.53
C ARG A 69 -9.07 12.80 -4.62
N ASP A 70 -9.16 13.58 -5.70
CA ASP A 70 -8.36 14.78 -5.85
C ASP A 70 -8.63 15.82 -4.76
N ASP A 71 -9.81 15.77 -4.14
CA ASP A 71 -10.17 16.61 -3.00
C ASP A 71 -9.13 16.55 -1.87
N LEU A 72 -8.48 15.40 -1.70
CA LEU A 72 -7.46 15.23 -0.67
C LEU A 72 -6.16 16.00 -0.97
N PHE A 73 -5.91 16.35 -2.23
CA PHE A 73 -4.63 16.90 -2.66
C PHE A 73 -4.73 18.32 -3.24
N GLN A 74 -5.94 18.84 -3.46
CA GLN A 74 -6.15 20.11 -4.17
C GLN A 74 -5.41 21.30 -3.57
N ASN A 75 -5.26 21.32 -2.26
CA ASN A 75 -4.62 22.43 -1.54
C ASN A 75 -3.17 22.15 -1.18
N LEU A 76 -2.59 21.09 -1.73
CA LEU A 76 -1.24 20.64 -1.40
C LEU A 76 -0.30 20.87 -2.59
N SER A 77 1.01 20.94 -2.30
CA SER A 77 2.02 21.32 -3.30
C SER A 77 2.06 20.41 -4.51
N ILE A 78 1.81 19.10 -4.35
CA ILE A 78 1.83 18.18 -5.49
C ILE A 78 0.77 18.53 -6.54
N TRP A 79 -0.32 19.16 -6.13
CA TRP A 79 -1.40 19.52 -7.05
C TRP A 79 -1.05 20.65 -8.00
N GLN A 80 0.01 21.39 -7.70
CA GLN A 80 0.52 22.42 -8.60
C GLN A 80 1.30 21.83 -9.79
N GLU A 81 1.63 20.55 -9.69
CA GLU A 81 2.34 19.83 -10.75
C GLU A 81 1.32 19.14 -11.67
N GLU A 82 1.01 19.73 -12.80
CA GLU A 82 -0.03 19.23 -13.72
C GLU A 82 0.17 17.76 -14.09
N LYS A 83 1.41 17.38 -14.37
CA LYS A 83 1.80 16.02 -14.73
C LYS A 83 1.36 15.01 -13.63
N TYR A 84 1.47 15.42 -12.37
CA TYR A 84 1.13 14.54 -11.25
C TYR A 84 -0.36 14.47 -10.98
N ARG A 85 -1.11 15.52 -11.29
CA ARG A 85 -2.58 15.48 -11.16
C ARG A 85 -3.18 14.36 -12.01
N GLU A 86 -2.59 14.09 -13.18
CA GLU A 86 -3.05 13.02 -14.08
C GLU A 86 -2.74 11.63 -13.55
N LEU A 87 -1.79 11.50 -12.64
CA LEU A 87 -1.39 10.20 -12.08
C LEU A 87 -2.26 9.78 -10.89
N GLN A 88 -2.99 10.71 -10.28
CA GLN A 88 -3.77 10.42 -9.09
C GLN A 88 -4.81 9.32 -9.37
N GLY A 89 -4.77 8.27 -8.56
CA GLY A 89 -5.76 7.19 -8.61
C GLY A 89 -5.66 6.27 -9.81
N THR A 90 -4.47 6.13 -10.42
CA THR A 90 -4.32 5.40 -11.69
C THR A 90 -3.49 4.12 -11.63
N TYR A 91 -2.91 3.77 -10.49
CA TYR A 91 -2.06 2.58 -10.37
C TYR A 91 -2.62 1.56 -9.40
N PRO A 92 -2.44 0.26 -9.68
CA PRO A 92 -2.68 -0.75 -8.65
C PRO A 92 -1.61 -0.62 -7.57
N VAL A 93 -2.04 -0.59 -6.31
CA VAL A 93 -1.15 -0.43 -5.16
C VAL A 93 -1.41 -1.55 -4.17
N ILE A 94 -0.37 -2.28 -3.81
CA ILE A 94 -0.40 -3.23 -2.70
C ILE A 94 0.18 -2.52 -1.47
N PHE A 95 -0.62 -2.40 -0.44
CA PHE A 95 -0.19 -1.82 0.83
C PHE A 95 -0.22 -2.90 1.90
N LEU A 96 0.93 -3.16 2.51
CA LEU A 96 1.05 -4.12 3.60
C LEU A 96 1.72 -3.48 4.81
N SER A 97 1.12 -3.69 5.97
CA SER A 97 1.71 -3.30 7.24
C SER A 97 1.92 -4.54 8.10
N PHE A 98 3.14 -4.71 8.59
CA PHE A 98 3.48 -5.76 9.55
C PHE A 98 3.52 -5.23 10.99
N ALA A 99 2.99 -4.04 11.21
CA ALA A 99 3.02 -3.39 12.52
C ALA A 99 2.31 -4.19 13.62
N GLY A 100 1.36 -5.05 13.25
CA GLY A 100 0.64 -5.89 14.19
C GLY A 100 1.34 -7.19 14.57
N VAL A 101 2.48 -7.51 13.92
CA VAL A 101 3.21 -8.75 14.19
C VAL A 101 4.11 -8.54 15.39
N LYS A 102 3.73 -9.12 16.52
CA LYS A 102 4.44 -8.93 17.80
C LYS A 102 4.87 -10.23 18.44
N GLU A 103 4.75 -11.34 17.73
CA GLU A 103 5.10 -12.64 18.25
C GLU A 103 6.62 -12.77 18.36
N THR A 104 7.06 -13.41 19.45
CA THR A 104 8.49 -13.60 19.72
C THR A 104 9.05 -14.89 19.13
N SER A 105 8.20 -15.89 18.86
CA SER A 105 8.64 -17.13 18.24
C SER A 105 8.56 -17.02 16.71
N PHE A 106 9.51 -17.64 16.03
CA PHE A 106 9.54 -17.63 14.57
C PHE A 106 8.31 -18.31 13.94
N PRO A 107 7.85 -19.51 14.45
CA PRO A 107 6.66 -20.12 13.87
C PRO A 107 5.40 -19.26 13.98
N ASP A 108 5.21 -18.57 15.11
CA ASP A 108 4.04 -17.73 15.32
C ASP A 108 4.10 -16.46 14.48
N ALA A 109 5.27 -15.84 14.37
CA ALA A 109 5.48 -14.67 13.52
C ALA A 109 5.22 -15.02 12.06
N ARG A 110 5.71 -16.18 11.60
CA ARG A 110 5.49 -16.66 10.24
C ARG A 110 4.00 -16.85 9.95
N LYS A 111 3.27 -17.46 10.88
CA LYS A 111 1.84 -17.67 10.72
C LYS A 111 1.09 -16.34 10.62
N SER A 112 1.45 -15.36 11.44
CA SER A 112 0.84 -14.03 11.40
C SER A 112 1.12 -13.33 10.08
N ILE A 113 2.34 -13.42 9.57
CA ILE A 113 2.70 -12.85 8.26
C ILE A 113 1.89 -13.54 7.15
N CYS A 114 1.79 -14.86 7.18
CA CYS A 114 1.01 -15.61 6.19
C CYS A 114 -0.48 -15.24 6.25
N GLN A 115 -1.01 -14.98 7.45
CA GLN A 115 -2.38 -14.52 7.58
C GLN A 115 -2.59 -13.13 6.95
N ILE A 116 -1.62 -12.24 7.11
CA ILE A 116 -1.67 -10.92 6.47
C ILE A 116 -1.71 -11.08 4.95
N ILE A 117 -0.90 -11.99 4.42
CA ILE A 117 -0.86 -12.26 2.98
C ILE A 117 -2.18 -12.87 2.49
N GLU A 118 -2.74 -13.82 3.26
CA GLU A 118 -4.05 -14.40 2.92
C GLU A 118 -5.12 -13.31 2.86
N ASN A 119 -5.16 -12.44 3.86
CA ASN A 119 -6.11 -11.33 3.89
C ASN A 119 -5.93 -10.39 2.70
N LEU A 120 -4.68 -10.16 2.30
CA LEU A 120 -4.38 -9.36 1.11
C LEU A 120 -4.95 -10.02 -0.15
N TYR A 121 -4.72 -11.30 -0.34
CA TYR A 121 -5.24 -12.04 -1.49
C TYR A 121 -6.77 -12.00 -1.54
N ASN A 122 -7.43 -12.09 -0.38
CA ASN A 122 -8.89 -12.03 -0.32
C ASN A 122 -9.46 -10.72 -0.87
N LYS A 123 -8.69 -9.65 -0.80
CA LYS A 123 -9.12 -8.35 -1.35
C LYS A 123 -9.15 -8.32 -2.87
N TYR A 124 -8.45 -9.25 -3.52
CA TYR A 124 -8.30 -9.30 -4.98
C TYR A 124 -8.94 -10.56 -5.57
N ASP A 125 -9.91 -11.15 -4.89
CA ASP A 125 -10.60 -12.37 -5.35
C ASP A 125 -11.26 -12.22 -6.72
N PHE A 126 -11.53 -10.99 -7.15
CA PHE A 126 -12.05 -10.74 -8.50
C PHE A 126 -11.10 -11.26 -9.58
N LEU A 127 -9.82 -11.44 -9.29
CA LEU A 127 -8.86 -12.03 -10.23
C LEU A 127 -9.25 -13.46 -10.60
N LEU A 128 -9.88 -14.19 -9.68
CA LEU A 128 -10.33 -15.57 -9.93
C LEU A 128 -11.43 -15.65 -10.98
N GLU A 129 -12.20 -14.59 -11.16
CA GLU A 129 -13.28 -14.52 -12.13
C GLU A 129 -12.83 -13.88 -13.44
N SER A 130 -11.58 -13.41 -13.49
CA SER A 130 -11.04 -12.78 -14.69
C SER A 130 -10.43 -13.80 -15.64
N ASP A 131 -10.24 -13.39 -16.90
CA ASP A 131 -9.57 -14.21 -17.91
C ASP A 131 -8.05 -14.06 -17.86
N HIS A 132 -7.53 -13.28 -16.92
CA HIS A 132 -6.09 -12.99 -16.83
C HIS A 132 -5.28 -14.09 -16.15
N LEU A 133 -5.94 -15.00 -15.42
CA LEU A 133 -5.32 -16.14 -14.78
C LEU A 133 -5.81 -17.42 -15.44
N ASN A 134 -4.88 -18.36 -15.68
CA ASN A 134 -5.27 -19.69 -16.14
C ASN A 134 -5.71 -20.56 -14.95
N GLU A 135 -6.18 -21.78 -15.23
CA GLU A 135 -6.72 -22.66 -14.19
C GLU A 135 -5.69 -23.06 -13.13
N ARG A 136 -4.43 -23.26 -13.54
CA ARG A 136 -3.36 -23.58 -12.58
C ARG A 136 -3.08 -22.39 -11.66
N GLU A 137 -3.08 -21.21 -12.22
CA GLU A 137 -2.86 -19.98 -11.45
C GLU A 137 -4.01 -19.73 -10.48
N LYS A 138 -5.24 -19.96 -10.91
CA LYS A 138 -6.41 -19.83 -10.03
C LYS A 138 -6.33 -20.80 -8.86
N LYS A 139 -5.89 -22.02 -9.11
CA LYS A 139 -5.72 -23.01 -8.06
C LYS A 139 -4.63 -22.58 -7.07
N ALA A 140 -3.49 -22.15 -7.59
CA ALA A 140 -2.40 -21.64 -6.75
C ALA A 140 -2.83 -20.42 -5.92
N TYR A 141 -3.62 -19.53 -6.53
CA TYR A 141 -4.18 -18.37 -5.84
C TYR A 141 -5.01 -18.80 -4.61
N LYS A 142 -5.87 -19.80 -4.80
CA LYS A 142 -6.73 -20.30 -3.72
C LYS A 142 -5.95 -21.02 -2.61
N ASN A 143 -4.73 -21.47 -2.90
CA ASN A 143 -3.89 -22.15 -1.92
C ASN A 143 -3.10 -21.19 -1.03
N VAL A 144 -3.14 -19.89 -1.32
CA VAL A 144 -2.50 -18.89 -0.46
C VAL A 144 -3.33 -18.78 0.81
N SER A 145 -2.72 -19.16 1.94
CA SER A 145 -3.40 -19.23 3.22
C SER A 145 -2.39 -19.07 4.36
N ALA A 146 -2.91 -18.91 5.57
CA ALA A 146 -2.08 -18.82 6.77
C ALA A 146 -1.22 -20.07 6.99
N ASP A 147 -1.64 -21.21 6.44
CA ASP A 147 -0.96 -22.51 6.60
C ASP A 147 -0.15 -22.91 5.36
N MET A 148 0.05 -22.00 4.41
CA MET A 148 0.79 -22.31 3.18
C MET A 148 2.26 -22.61 3.46
N ASP A 149 2.89 -23.34 2.52
CA ASP A 149 4.29 -23.69 2.66
C ASP A 149 5.19 -22.47 2.45
N HIS A 150 6.47 -22.65 2.78
CA HIS A 150 7.45 -21.56 2.72
C HIS A 150 7.62 -21.02 1.28
N ASN A 151 7.65 -21.88 0.28
CA ASN A 151 7.87 -21.47 -1.10
C ASN A 151 6.70 -20.62 -1.61
N LEU A 152 5.49 -21.02 -1.30
CA LEU A 152 4.30 -20.28 -1.70
C LEU A 152 4.28 -18.91 -1.01
N ALA A 153 4.58 -18.88 0.29
CA ALA A 153 4.64 -17.62 1.04
C ALA A 153 5.71 -16.68 0.49
N ALA A 154 6.91 -17.19 0.21
CA ALA A 154 8.03 -16.38 -0.26
C ALA A 154 7.74 -15.71 -1.62
N ASN A 155 6.97 -16.35 -2.47
CA ASN A 155 6.68 -15.85 -3.82
C ASN A 155 5.36 -15.10 -3.93
N SER A 156 4.57 -15.05 -2.86
CA SER A 156 3.19 -14.59 -2.91
C SER A 156 3.03 -13.14 -3.36
N LEU A 157 3.90 -12.23 -2.90
CA LEU A 157 3.79 -10.83 -3.26
C LEU A 157 4.16 -10.59 -4.72
N ASN A 158 5.21 -11.23 -5.21
CA ASN A 158 5.60 -11.12 -6.60
C ASN A 158 4.54 -11.71 -7.52
N THR A 159 3.96 -12.83 -7.12
CA THR A 159 2.90 -13.48 -7.88
C THR A 159 1.66 -12.59 -7.98
N LEU A 160 1.23 -12.04 -6.85
CA LEU A 160 0.07 -11.14 -6.84
C LEU A 160 0.33 -9.90 -7.68
N SER A 161 1.53 -9.32 -7.58
CA SER A 161 1.92 -8.16 -8.38
C SER A 161 1.83 -8.45 -9.88
N ASP A 162 2.27 -9.65 -10.31
CA ASP A 162 2.17 -10.06 -11.69
C ASP A 162 0.73 -10.16 -12.17
N TYR A 163 -0.15 -10.76 -11.37
CA TYR A 163 -1.57 -10.88 -11.70
C TYR A 163 -2.25 -9.52 -11.80
N LEU A 164 -1.95 -8.61 -10.88
CA LEU A 164 -2.51 -7.27 -10.91
C LEU A 164 -2.00 -6.45 -12.09
N MET A 165 -0.72 -6.62 -12.44
CA MET A 165 -0.15 -5.97 -13.63
C MET A 165 -0.87 -6.45 -14.90
N ARG A 166 -1.16 -7.75 -15.00
CA ARG A 166 -1.92 -8.28 -16.15
C ARG A 166 -3.33 -7.68 -16.20
N TYR A 167 -3.98 -7.61 -15.05
CA TYR A 167 -5.36 -7.14 -14.96
C TYR A 167 -5.48 -5.65 -15.29
N TYR A 168 -4.61 -4.82 -14.72
CA TYR A 168 -4.70 -3.38 -14.87
C TYR A 168 -3.89 -2.82 -16.05
N GLY A 169 -2.98 -3.61 -16.62
CA GLY A 169 -2.11 -3.14 -17.69
C GLY A 169 -1.08 -2.11 -17.24
N LYS A 170 -0.80 -2.04 -15.96
CA LYS A 170 0.15 -1.09 -15.37
C LYS A 170 1.01 -1.79 -14.33
N LYS A 171 2.21 -1.23 -14.10
CA LYS A 171 3.06 -1.71 -13.03
C LYS A 171 2.38 -1.55 -11.67
N VAL A 172 2.72 -2.42 -10.74
CA VAL A 172 2.16 -2.40 -9.39
C VAL A 172 3.10 -1.66 -8.46
N ILE A 173 2.56 -0.75 -7.67
CA ILE A 173 3.30 -0.08 -6.62
C ILE A 173 3.15 -0.90 -5.33
N LEU A 174 4.28 -1.24 -4.72
CA LEU A 174 4.31 -2.04 -3.50
C LEU A 174 4.77 -1.17 -2.34
N LEU A 175 3.90 -0.97 -1.36
CA LEU A 175 4.18 -0.17 -0.17
C LEU A 175 4.23 -1.09 1.03
N LEU A 176 5.39 -1.18 1.66
CA LEU A 176 5.60 -2.06 2.81
C LEU A 176 5.93 -1.22 4.03
N ASP A 177 5.11 -1.37 5.06
CA ASP A 177 5.36 -0.77 6.36
C ASP A 177 5.93 -1.87 7.26
N GLU A 178 7.23 -1.82 7.50
CA GLU A 178 7.92 -2.79 8.34
C GLU A 178 7.84 -2.38 9.79
N TYR A 179 7.45 -3.34 10.64
CA TYR A 179 7.55 -3.17 12.06
C TYR A 179 8.90 -3.72 12.52
N ASP A 180 9.70 -2.83 13.08
CA ASP A 180 11.00 -3.19 13.63
C ASP A 180 10.82 -3.53 15.11
N THR A 181 10.91 -4.82 15.40
CA THR A 181 10.81 -5.30 16.78
C THR A 181 12.12 -5.09 17.53
#